data_c584f440edfc0df150f6d7561593f0bf
#
_entry.id   c584f440edfc0df150f6d7561593f0bf
#
_cell.length_a   1.000
_cell.length_b   1.000
_cell.length_c   1.000
_cell.angle_alpha   90.00
_cell.angle_beta   90.00
_cell.angle_gamma   90.00
#
_symmetry.space_group_name_H-M   'P 1'
#
loop_
_entity.id
_entity.type
_entity.pdbx_description
1 polymer ?
#
loop_
_entity_poly.entity_id
_entity_poly.type
_entity_poly.pdbx_seq_one_letter_code
_entity_poly.pdbx_strand_id
1 'polypeptide(L)'
;MSIKKYNKIAIIGSGISGLTCAHILDKKHNVTIYEKNDYFGGHTHTHTINEDNRKINVDSGFIVYNENTYPNFIKLLKNLEVDSQKTSMGFSVKHSKKDFEYSGNSLSAIFAKKSNLLNLNFLKKIKNILSFN
;
A
#
# COMPACT_ATOMS: atom_id res chain seq x y z
N MET A 1 -28.71 -33.02 15.97
CA MET A 1 -27.84 -31.92 16.40
C MET A 1 -26.48 -32.14 15.80
N SER A 2 -26.09 -31.37 14.77
CA SER A 2 -24.76 -31.50 14.15
C SER A 2 -23.74 -30.87 15.08
N ILE A 3 -22.80 -31.68 15.59
CA ILE A 3 -21.69 -31.22 16.42
C ILE A 3 -20.81 -30.36 15.48
N LYS A 4 -20.77 -29.04 15.70
CA LYS A 4 -19.83 -28.15 14.99
C LYS A 4 -18.41 -28.62 15.28
N LYS A 5 -17.75 -29.21 14.31
CA LYS A 5 -16.37 -29.68 14.44
C LYS A 5 -15.43 -28.46 14.42
N TYR A 6 -14.92 -28.09 15.58
CA TYR A 6 -13.85 -27.08 15.66
C TYR A 6 -12.52 -27.73 15.28
N ASN A 7 -11.88 -27.22 14.25
CA ASN A 7 -10.52 -27.64 13.88
C ASN A 7 -9.49 -26.76 14.60
N LYS A 8 -8.33 -27.34 14.89
CA LYS A 8 -7.14 -26.58 15.28
C LYS A 8 -6.40 -26.21 13.99
N ILE A 9 -6.18 -24.94 13.76
CA ILE A 9 -5.57 -24.41 12.54
C ILE A 9 -4.32 -23.63 12.93
N ALA A 10 -3.20 -23.98 12.31
CA ALA A 10 -1.95 -23.24 12.43
C ALA A 10 -1.77 -22.35 11.18
N ILE A 11 -1.50 -21.06 11.37
CA ILE A 11 -1.19 -20.10 10.32
C ILE A 11 0.25 -19.67 10.50
N ILE A 12 1.04 -19.78 9.45
CA ILE A 12 2.46 -19.40 9.48
C ILE A 12 2.61 -18.02 8.84
N GLY A 13 3.05 -17.08 9.64
CA GLY A 13 3.22 -15.67 9.27
C GLY A 13 2.01 -14.80 9.58
N SER A 14 2.28 -13.61 10.12
CA SER A 14 1.28 -12.61 10.49
C SER A 14 1.23 -11.42 9.51
N GLY A 15 1.59 -11.63 8.25
CA GLY A 15 1.32 -10.66 7.20
C GLY A 15 -0.17 -10.53 6.91
N ILE A 16 -0.57 -9.60 6.02
CA ILE A 16 -1.99 -9.32 5.71
C ILE A 16 -2.78 -10.57 5.35
N SER A 17 -2.19 -11.54 4.63
CA SER A 17 -2.86 -12.79 4.26
C SER A 17 -3.12 -13.68 5.47
N GLY A 18 -2.11 -13.86 6.34
CA GLY A 18 -2.25 -14.67 7.55
C GLY A 18 -3.24 -14.08 8.52
N LEU A 19 -3.18 -12.77 8.76
CA LEU A 19 -4.11 -12.06 9.65
C LEU A 19 -5.55 -12.10 9.12
N THR A 20 -5.75 -11.93 7.81
CA THR A 20 -7.09 -12.01 7.19
C THR A 20 -7.65 -13.43 7.30
N CYS A 21 -6.85 -14.46 7.04
CA CYS A 21 -7.25 -15.85 7.23
C CYS A 21 -7.62 -16.12 8.69
N ALA A 22 -6.79 -15.68 9.63
CA ALA A 22 -7.07 -15.84 11.06
C ALA A 22 -8.39 -15.18 11.46
N HIS A 23 -8.60 -13.94 11.07
CA HIS A 23 -9.84 -13.18 11.36
C HIS A 23 -11.10 -13.88 10.86
N ILE A 24 -11.03 -14.49 9.68
CA ILE A 24 -12.18 -15.21 9.09
C ILE A 24 -12.40 -16.56 9.78
N LEU A 25 -11.34 -17.30 10.05
CA LEU A 25 -11.39 -18.67 10.54
C LEU A 25 -11.65 -18.75 12.05
N ASP A 26 -11.20 -17.78 12.84
CA ASP A 26 -11.35 -17.76 14.29
C ASP A 26 -12.82 -17.79 14.74
N LYS A 27 -13.73 -17.30 13.92
CA LYS A 27 -15.19 -17.38 14.17
C LYS A 27 -15.72 -18.82 14.28
N LYS A 28 -14.99 -19.80 13.75
CA LYS A 28 -15.46 -21.20 13.65
C LYS A 28 -14.42 -22.26 14.05
N HIS A 29 -13.20 -21.85 14.30
CA HIS A 29 -12.08 -22.73 14.52
C HIS A 29 -11.16 -22.19 15.63
N ASN A 30 -10.30 -23.04 16.17
CA ASN A 30 -9.25 -22.62 17.09
C ASN A 30 -7.99 -22.30 16.24
N VAL A 31 -7.67 -21.02 16.09
CA VAL A 31 -6.59 -20.56 15.23
C VAL A 31 -5.38 -20.14 16.05
N THR A 32 -4.21 -20.61 15.66
CA THR A 32 -2.92 -20.18 16.21
C THR A 32 -2.06 -19.60 15.09
N ILE A 33 -1.57 -18.38 15.26
CA ILE A 33 -0.63 -17.74 14.33
C ILE A 33 0.80 -17.90 14.87
N TYR A 34 1.70 -18.33 14.00
CA TYR A 34 3.14 -18.43 14.29
C TYR A 34 3.85 -17.35 13.47
N GLU A 35 4.45 -16.40 14.18
CA GLU A 35 5.21 -15.29 13.58
C GLU A 35 6.68 -15.42 14.00
N LYS A 36 7.59 -15.17 13.05
CA LYS A 36 9.04 -15.22 13.27
C LYS A 36 9.56 -13.93 13.91
N ASN A 37 8.97 -12.80 13.54
CA ASN A 37 9.38 -11.48 14.02
C ASN A 37 8.71 -11.17 15.36
N ASP A 38 9.18 -10.15 16.03
CA ASP A 38 8.64 -9.60 17.27
C ASP A 38 7.47 -8.64 17.06
N TYR A 39 7.01 -8.46 15.79
CA TYR A 39 5.88 -7.62 15.42
C TYR A 39 4.96 -8.32 14.41
N PHE A 40 3.70 -7.90 14.36
CA PHE A 40 2.68 -8.37 13.41
C PHE A 40 2.55 -7.41 12.22
N GLY A 41 1.95 -7.90 11.13
CA GLY A 41 1.64 -7.08 9.94
C GLY A 41 2.53 -7.37 8.73
N GLY A 42 3.71 -7.98 8.94
CA GLY A 42 4.62 -8.30 7.84
C GLY A 42 5.10 -7.04 7.12
N HIS A 43 4.72 -6.89 5.84
CA HIS A 43 5.09 -5.71 5.05
C HIS A 43 4.34 -4.44 5.47
N THR A 44 3.16 -4.56 6.05
CA THR A 44 2.44 -3.42 6.65
C THR A 44 3.01 -3.17 8.04
N HIS A 45 3.84 -2.16 8.18
CA HIS A 45 4.54 -1.88 9.44
C HIS A 45 4.45 -0.40 9.79
N THR A 46 3.88 -0.12 10.95
CA THR A 46 3.76 1.21 11.53
C THR A 46 4.74 1.35 12.69
N HIS A 47 5.63 2.31 12.64
CA HIS A 47 6.54 2.65 13.73
C HIS A 47 5.94 3.73 14.61
N THR A 48 5.97 3.54 15.91
CA THR A 48 5.59 4.59 16.85
C THR A 48 6.84 5.33 17.31
N ILE A 49 6.93 6.61 17.00
CA ILE A 49 8.01 7.50 17.39
C ILE A 49 7.49 8.39 18.53
N ASN A 50 8.27 8.52 19.59
CA ASN A 50 7.98 9.46 20.69
C ASN A 50 8.83 10.72 20.51
N GLU A 51 8.20 11.85 20.24
CA GLU A 51 8.85 13.15 20.09
C GLU A 51 8.06 14.20 20.88
N ASP A 52 8.73 14.99 21.69
CA ASP A 52 8.13 16.07 22.49
C ASP A 52 6.84 15.67 23.22
N ASN A 53 6.85 14.54 23.90
CA ASN A 53 5.69 13.94 24.58
C ASN A 53 4.49 13.59 23.67
N ARG A 54 4.71 13.52 22.36
CA ARG A 54 3.71 13.08 21.39
C ARG A 54 4.09 11.73 20.83
N LYS A 55 3.07 10.89 20.64
CA LYS A 55 3.22 9.62 19.88
C LYS A 55 2.88 9.90 18.43
N ILE A 56 3.84 9.69 17.54
CA ILE A 56 3.67 9.84 16.09
C ILE A 56 3.76 8.45 15.48
N ASN A 57 2.73 8.04 14.77
CA ASN A 57 2.72 6.78 14.05
C ASN A 57 3.13 7.01 12.60
N VAL A 58 4.16 6.30 12.15
CA VAL A 58 4.74 6.42 10.81
C VAL A 58 4.68 5.07 10.11
N ASP A 59 3.92 4.99 9.03
CA ASP A 59 3.85 3.79 8.20
C ASP A 59 5.10 3.70 7.32
N SER A 60 5.81 2.59 7.39
CA SER A 60 7.03 2.33 6.61
C SER A 60 6.83 1.37 5.44
N GLY A 61 5.76 0.60 5.44
CA GLY A 61 5.39 -0.31 4.36
C GLY A 61 3.90 -0.24 4.05
N PHE A 62 3.54 -0.39 2.76
CA PHE A 62 2.16 -0.30 2.27
C PHE A 62 1.41 0.95 2.76
N ILE A 63 2.02 2.10 2.54
CA ILE A 63 1.56 3.40 3.06
C ILE A 63 0.35 3.98 2.33
N VAL A 64 0.03 3.49 1.12
CA VAL A 64 -1.11 3.96 0.30
C VAL A 64 -1.73 2.83 -0.49
N TYR A 65 -3.01 2.96 -0.79
CA TYR A 65 -3.76 2.09 -1.68
C TYR A 65 -4.80 2.91 -2.45
N ASN A 66 -5.38 2.34 -3.51
CA ASN A 66 -6.49 2.96 -4.22
C ASN A 66 -7.74 2.07 -4.21
N GLU A 67 -8.90 2.68 -4.33
CA GLU A 67 -10.18 1.98 -4.20
C GLU A 67 -10.48 1.03 -5.38
N ASN A 68 -9.93 1.31 -6.55
CA ASN A 68 -10.22 0.52 -7.75
C ASN A 68 -9.50 -0.84 -7.77
N THR A 69 -8.25 -0.88 -7.27
CA THR A 69 -7.41 -2.08 -7.35
C THR A 69 -7.42 -2.91 -6.07
N TYR A 70 -7.97 -2.39 -4.97
CA TYR A 70 -7.99 -3.07 -3.66
C TYR A 70 -9.39 -3.28 -3.06
N PRO A 71 -10.40 -3.79 -3.83
CA PRO A 71 -11.78 -3.86 -3.33
C PRO A 71 -11.95 -4.78 -2.11
N ASN A 72 -11.18 -5.87 -2.02
CA ASN A 72 -11.24 -6.78 -0.88
C ASN A 72 -10.57 -6.19 0.36
N PHE A 73 -9.51 -5.42 0.19
CA PHE A 73 -8.84 -4.72 1.28
C PHE A 73 -9.77 -3.66 1.89
N ILE A 74 -10.47 -2.91 1.05
CA ILE A 74 -11.46 -1.93 1.51
C ILE A 74 -12.58 -2.59 2.30
N LYS A 75 -13.08 -3.76 1.84
CA LYS A 75 -14.07 -4.53 2.60
C LYS A 75 -13.52 -4.98 3.96
N LEU A 76 -12.25 -5.40 4.00
CA LEU A 76 -11.60 -5.78 5.25
C LEU A 76 -11.53 -4.60 6.23
N LEU A 77 -11.04 -3.43 5.77
CA LEU A 77 -10.97 -2.23 6.60
C LEU A 77 -12.33 -1.81 7.14
N LYS A 78 -13.38 -1.83 6.29
CA LYS A 78 -14.76 -1.55 6.72
C LYS A 78 -15.26 -2.54 7.78
N ASN A 79 -14.98 -3.83 7.61
CA ASN A 79 -15.40 -4.86 8.57
C ASN A 79 -14.64 -4.77 9.90
N LEU A 80 -13.45 -4.20 9.89
CA LEU A 80 -12.61 -3.98 11.07
C LEU A 80 -12.81 -2.57 11.66
N GLU A 81 -13.68 -1.75 11.05
CA GLU A 81 -13.93 -0.35 11.45
C GLU A 81 -12.64 0.48 11.49
N VAL A 82 -11.73 0.21 10.53
CA VAL A 82 -10.47 0.95 10.39
C VAL A 82 -10.65 2.09 9.40
N ASP A 83 -10.45 3.29 9.89
CA ASP A 83 -10.51 4.51 9.08
C ASP A 83 -9.32 4.64 8.14
N SER A 84 -9.56 5.31 7.01
CA SER A 84 -8.54 5.65 6.04
C SER A 84 -8.60 7.13 5.68
N GLN A 85 -7.44 7.71 5.42
CA GLN A 85 -7.31 9.11 5.07
C GLN A 85 -7.04 9.26 3.58
N LYS A 86 -7.77 10.17 2.91
CA LYS A 86 -7.49 10.50 1.53
C LYS A 86 -6.15 11.22 1.41
N THR A 87 -5.32 10.77 0.49
CA THR A 87 -4.03 11.39 0.19
C THR A 87 -3.82 11.50 -1.32
N SER A 88 -2.92 12.36 -1.74
CA SER A 88 -2.46 12.42 -3.12
C SER A 88 -1.09 11.75 -3.21
N MET A 89 -0.97 10.77 -4.10
CA MET A 89 0.30 10.16 -4.43
C MET A 89 0.71 10.58 -5.82
N GLY A 90 1.89 11.18 -5.93
CA GLY A 90 2.51 11.50 -7.19
C GLY A 90 3.92 10.95 -7.24
N PHE A 91 4.45 10.82 -8.44
CA PHE A 91 5.86 10.49 -8.61
C PHE A 91 6.55 11.53 -9.49
N SER A 92 7.83 11.71 -9.24
CA SER A 92 8.69 12.53 -10.08
C SER A 92 9.96 11.78 -10.44
N VAL A 93 10.48 12.04 -11.60
CA VAL A 93 11.72 11.45 -12.11
C VAL A 93 12.69 12.57 -12.45
N LYS A 94 13.90 12.48 -11.90
CA LYS A 94 15.03 13.35 -12.25
C LYS A 94 16.25 12.50 -12.57
N HIS A 95 16.84 12.76 -13.72
CA HIS A 95 18.09 12.09 -14.15
C HIS A 95 19.21 13.12 -14.25
N SER A 96 20.11 13.15 -13.28
CA SER A 96 21.14 14.17 -13.12
C SER A 96 22.10 14.31 -14.34
N LYS A 97 22.43 13.18 -14.99
CA LYS A 97 23.36 13.21 -16.14
C LYS A 97 22.70 13.55 -17.49
N LYS A 98 21.40 13.40 -17.66
CA LYS A 98 20.69 13.58 -18.94
C LYS A 98 19.79 14.80 -18.95
N ASP A 99 19.89 15.67 -17.95
CA ASP A 99 19.08 16.88 -17.80
C ASP A 99 17.60 16.61 -18.14
N PHE A 100 17.08 15.56 -17.52
CA PHE A 100 15.73 15.05 -17.74
C PHE A 100 14.98 15.05 -16.41
N GLU A 101 13.85 15.75 -16.36
CA GLU A 101 12.96 15.72 -15.19
C GLU A 101 11.51 15.91 -15.60
N TYR A 102 10.61 15.24 -14.91
CA TYR A 102 9.17 15.42 -15.00
C TYR A 102 8.46 14.86 -13.77
N SER A 103 7.23 15.29 -13.57
CA SER A 103 6.33 14.68 -12.59
C SER A 103 5.02 14.29 -13.26
N GLY A 104 4.43 13.19 -12.85
CA GLY A 104 3.16 12.68 -13.37
C GLY A 104 1.92 13.37 -12.80
N ASN A 105 2.06 14.33 -11.88
CA ASN A 105 0.93 14.88 -11.12
C ASN A 105 0.00 15.79 -11.94
N SER A 106 0.51 16.47 -12.97
CA SER A 106 -0.26 17.36 -13.84
C SER A 106 0.43 17.58 -15.16
N LEU A 107 -0.30 18.11 -16.16
CA LEU A 107 0.31 18.50 -17.44
C LEU A 107 1.40 19.56 -17.26
N SER A 108 1.20 20.54 -16.38
CA SER A 108 2.23 21.52 -16.06
C SER A 108 3.47 20.91 -15.42
N ALA A 109 3.30 19.90 -14.59
CA ALA A 109 4.41 19.17 -13.96
C ALA A 109 5.16 18.25 -14.95
N ILE A 110 4.47 17.66 -15.92
CA ILE A 110 5.11 16.93 -17.03
C ILE A 110 6.04 17.84 -17.82
N PHE A 111 5.61 19.08 -18.07
CA PHE A 111 6.37 20.08 -18.80
C PHE A 111 7.03 21.14 -17.90
N ALA A 112 7.30 20.82 -16.64
CA ALA A 112 8.01 21.73 -15.72
C ALA A 112 9.32 22.27 -16.33
N LYS A 113 10.05 21.41 -17.05
CA LYS A 113 11.15 21.81 -17.90
C LYS A 113 10.61 22.21 -19.28
N LYS A 114 10.54 23.51 -19.57
CA LYS A 114 9.96 24.04 -20.82
C LYS A 114 10.61 23.47 -22.09
N SER A 115 11.90 23.13 -22.08
CA SER A 115 12.58 22.50 -23.20
C SER A 115 12.02 21.11 -23.58
N ASN A 116 11.31 20.45 -22.67
CA ASN A 116 10.64 19.18 -22.94
C ASN A 116 9.50 19.31 -23.95
N LEU A 117 8.89 20.50 -24.10
CA LEU A 117 7.83 20.77 -25.09
C LEU A 117 8.33 20.59 -26.53
N LEU A 118 9.59 20.90 -26.80
CA LEU A 118 10.20 20.81 -28.13
C LEU A 118 11.04 19.52 -28.30
N ASN A 119 11.11 18.66 -27.30
CA ASN A 119 11.90 17.44 -27.33
C ASN A 119 11.07 16.25 -27.84
N LEU A 120 11.21 15.92 -29.14
CA LEU A 120 10.48 14.83 -29.81
C LEU A 120 10.64 13.46 -29.08
N ASN A 121 11.83 13.19 -28.55
CA ASN A 121 12.07 11.95 -27.78
C ASN A 121 11.30 11.93 -26.46
N PHE A 122 11.18 13.07 -25.81
CA PHE A 122 10.35 13.21 -24.62
C PHE A 122 8.87 13.02 -24.94
N LEU A 123 8.35 13.70 -25.96
CA LEU A 123 6.97 13.57 -26.41
C LEU A 123 6.61 12.12 -26.79
N LYS A 124 7.50 11.43 -27.48
CA LYS A 124 7.33 10.00 -27.80
C LYS A 124 7.24 9.13 -26.54
N LYS A 125 8.05 9.41 -25.50
CA LYS A 125 7.96 8.69 -24.22
C LYS A 125 6.63 8.93 -23.52
N ILE A 126 6.16 10.17 -23.46
CA ILE A 126 4.84 10.50 -22.88
C ILE A 126 3.72 9.78 -23.63
N LYS A 127 3.74 9.80 -24.97
CA LYS A 127 2.78 9.06 -25.79
C LYS A 127 2.78 7.56 -25.46
N ASN A 128 3.96 6.95 -25.30
CA ASN A 128 4.07 5.53 -24.97
C ASN A 128 3.51 5.22 -23.56
N ILE A 129 3.74 6.10 -22.58
CA ILE A 129 3.17 5.95 -21.23
C ILE A 129 1.63 6.01 -21.29
N LEU A 130 1.08 6.96 -22.03
CA LEU A 130 -0.38 7.11 -22.18
C LEU A 130 -1.03 5.95 -22.93
N SER A 131 -0.30 5.30 -23.84
CA SER A 131 -0.81 4.15 -24.59
C SER A 131 -0.69 2.82 -23.82
N PHE A 132 0.06 2.79 -22.73
CA PHE A 132 0.25 1.61 -21.87
C PHE A 132 -0.85 1.48 -20.82
N ASN A 133 -1.49 2.58 -20.44
CA ASN A 133 -2.62 2.62 -19.51
C ASN A 133 -3.96 2.50 -20.26
#